data_2816a95eb378cb61f69bd1056fca6452
#
_entry.id   2816a95eb378cb61f69bd1056fca6452
#
_cell.length_a   1.000
_cell.length_b   1.000
_cell.length_c   1.000
_cell.angle_alpha   90.00
_cell.angle_beta   90.00
_cell.angle_gamma   90.00
#
_symmetry.space_group_name_H-M   'P 1'
#
loop_
_entity.id
_entity.type
_entity.pdbx_description
1 polymer ?
#
loop_
_entity_poly.entity_id
_entity_poly.type
_entity_poly.pdbx_seq_one_letter_code
_entity_poly.pdbx_strand_id
1 'polypeptide(L)'
;MKQTLIRTLACIAMAAIIAVLGRACNNDDTTMPNNPIYPMPVDSTELLTIYDITDCPMDLACGQMPDTAQENVLLCAAAAFTGKCLDHFEHSNILGPHISGGRLYEGYVEDKDGVLFAERYALFVWEGKDLNGKMLGKKICSFPCEEVMDSAVAHGGMAFTQHWVIQNGAIYAHKIQPLDRVEHFRSICQKGERFYVIANREEMAYQDYLQALLEAGVEQALYMDMGAGWNHSYYRDEEGKMHILHPKGHSYPTNWIVVMR
;
A
#
# COMPACT_ATOMS: atom_id res chain seq x y z
N MET A 1 2.86 -20.18 67.19
CA MET A 1 1.85 -19.10 67.07
C MET A 1 2.28 -17.95 66.11
N LYS A 2 3.48 -17.37 66.21
CA LYS A 2 3.91 -16.25 65.36
C LYS A 2 3.99 -16.56 63.84
N GLN A 3 4.42 -17.76 63.47
CA GLN A 3 4.53 -18.13 62.06
C GLN A 3 3.17 -18.33 61.32
N THR A 4 2.16 -18.77 62.03
CA THR A 4 0.81 -18.97 61.50
C THR A 4 0.14 -17.62 61.25
N LEU A 5 0.34 -16.63 62.09
CA LEU A 5 -0.20 -15.29 61.98
C LEU A 5 0.38 -14.54 60.76
N ILE A 6 1.68 -14.68 60.50
CA ILE A 6 2.36 -14.05 59.35
C ILE A 6 1.86 -14.64 58.00
N ARG A 7 1.64 -15.95 57.95
CA ARG A 7 1.12 -16.60 56.73
C ARG A 7 -0.33 -16.17 56.42
N THR A 8 -1.16 -16.01 57.45
CA THR A 8 -2.56 -15.58 57.27
C THR A 8 -2.63 -14.12 56.80
N LEU A 9 -1.79 -13.23 57.34
CA LEU A 9 -1.70 -11.83 56.90
C LEU A 9 -1.19 -11.70 55.48
N ALA A 10 -0.22 -12.52 55.05
CA ALA A 10 0.28 -12.53 53.69
C ALA A 10 -0.78 -12.99 52.67
N CYS A 11 -1.58 -14.00 53.00
CA CYS A 11 -2.67 -14.46 52.16
C CYS A 11 -3.80 -13.41 51.99
N ILE A 12 -4.12 -12.69 53.06
CA ILE A 12 -5.14 -11.61 53.03
C ILE A 12 -4.63 -10.43 52.17
N ALA A 13 -3.36 -10.05 52.30
CA ALA A 13 -2.77 -9.00 51.48
C ALA A 13 -2.73 -9.36 50.01
N MET A 14 -2.41 -10.61 49.65
CA MET A 14 -2.38 -11.09 48.28
C MET A 14 -3.78 -11.17 47.67
N ALA A 15 -4.79 -11.58 48.45
CA ALA A 15 -6.18 -11.59 48.01
C ALA A 15 -6.73 -10.17 47.78
N ALA A 16 -6.33 -9.20 48.60
CA ALA A 16 -6.72 -7.79 48.41
C ALA A 16 -6.08 -7.17 47.15
N ILE A 17 -4.82 -7.50 46.84
CA ILE A 17 -4.13 -7.05 45.62
C ILE A 17 -4.80 -7.63 44.35
N ILE A 18 -5.18 -8.92 44.39
CA ILE A 18 -5.89 -9.56 43.27
C ILE A 18 -7.27 -8.95 43.07
N ALA A 19 -7.99 -8.60 44.14
CA ALA A 19 -9.29 -7.96 44.07
C ALA A 19 -9.22 -6.51 43.51
N VAL A 20 -8.15 -5.77 43.80
CA VAL A 20 -7.92 -4.43 43.29
C VAL A 20 -7.50 -4.50 41.82
N LEU A 21 -6.63 -5.44 41.42
CA LEU A 21 -6.25 -5.65 40.05
C LEU A 21 -7.41 -6.20 39.19
N GLY A 22 -8.25 -7.07 39.75
CA GLY A 22 -9.43 -7.60 39.06
C GLY A 22 -10.53 -6.55 38.83
N ARG A 23 -10.64 -5.50 39.68
CA ARG A 23 -11.56 -4.37 39.44
C ARG A 23 -11.03 -3.33 38.46
N ALA A 24 -9.73 -3.23 38.31
CA ALA A 24 -9.12 -2.35 37.30
C ALA A 24 -9.27 -2.87 35.87
N CYS A 25 -9.55 -4.17 35.68
CA CYS A 25 -9.72 -4.78 34.37
C CYS A 25 -11.17 -4.88 33.88
N ASN A 26 -12.16 -4.44 34.68
CA ASN A 26 -13.58 -4.55 34.32
C ASN A 26 -14.25 -3.20 33.97
N ASN A 27 -13.47 -2.16 33.70
CA ASN A 27 -13.97 -0.90 33.15
C ASN A 27 -13.40 -0.61 31.73
N ASP A 28 -13.22 -1.66 30.94
CA ASP A 28 -13.03 -1.48 29.48
C ASP A 28 -14.40 -1.46 28.78
N ASP A 29 -15.21 -0.46 29.11
CA ASP A 29 -16.04 0.19 28.13
C ASP A 29 -15.15 1.13 27.29
N THR A 30 -14.08 0.57 26.70
CA THR A 30 -13.49 1.13 25.50
C THR A 30 -14.43 0.82 24.34
N THR A 31 -15.60 1.46 24.33
CA THR A 31 -16.14 1.92 23.06
C THR A 31 -15.02 2.76 22.46
N MET A 32 -14.19 2.14 21.59
CA MET A 32 -13.37 2.88 20.64
C MET A 32 -14.26 4.05 20.19
N PRO A 33 -13.82 5.31 20.32
CA PRO A 33 -14.57 6.38 19.72
C PRO A 33 -14.81 5.92 18.30
N ASN A 34 -16.07 5.83 17.87
CA ASN A 34 -16.42 5.70 16.47
C ASN A 34 -15.85 6.95 15.79
N ASN A 35 -14.55 6.94 15.52
CA ASN A 35 -13.95 7.87 14.59
C ASN A 35 -14.72 7.63 13.31
N PRO A 36 -15.47 8.61 12.83
CA PRO A 36 -16.19 8.46 11.57
C PRO A 36 -15.15 8.01 10.57
N ILE A 37 -15.39 6.84 9.98
CA ILE A 37 -14.50 6.27 8.96
C ILE A 37 -14.74 7.16 7.75
N TYR A 38 -13.83 8.11 7.56
CA TYR A 38 -13.89 8.98 6.40
C TYR A 38 -13.54 8.16 5.16
N PRO A 39 -14.37 8.19 4.14
CA PRO A 39 -14.01 7.58 2.87
C PRO A 39 -12.70 8.18 2.35
N MET A 40 -11.96 7.42 1.57
CA MET A 40 -10.76 7.91 0.91
C MET A 40 -11.14 9.11 0.01
N PRO A 41 -10.53 10.28 0.20
CA PRO A 41 -10.82 11.43 -0.64
C PRO A 41 -10.49 11.12 -2.11
N VAL A 42 -11.42 11.43 -2.98
CA VAL A 42 -11.25 11.34 -4.43
C VAL A 42 -11.39 12.73 -5.00
N ASP A 43 -10.34 13.22 -5.65
CA ASP A 43 -10.36 14.47 -6.41
C ASP A 43 -10.24 14.16 -7.90
N SER A 44 -10.64 15.09 -8.75
CA SER A 44 -10.53 14.93 -10.20
C SER A 44 -10.26 16.27 -10.88
N THR A 45 -9.34 16.24 -11.83
CA THR A 45 -9.17 17.31 -12.82
C THR A 45 -9.90 16.93 -14.10
N GLU A 46 -9.80 17.76 -15.14
CA GLU A 46 -10.32 17.41 -16.45
C GLU A 46 -9.72 16.10 -17.00
N LEU A 47 -8.43 15.85 -16.74
CA LEU A 47 -7.66 14.74 -17.28
C LEU A 47 -7.44 13.58 -16.32
N LEU A 48 -7.39 13.85 -15.00
CA LEU A 48 -6.92 12.90 -13.99
C LEU A 48 -7.97 12.65 -12.91
N THR A 49 -8.01 11.41 -12.41
CA THR A 49 -8.65 11.04 -11.13
C THR A 49 -7.55 10.82 -10.10
N ILE A 50 -7.70 11.46 -8.92
CA ILE A 50 -6.70 11.51 -7.87
C ILE A 50 -7.27 10.88 -6.60
N TYR A 51 -6.69 9.78 -6.14
CA TYR A 51 -7.05 9.07 -4.92
C TYR A 51 -6.03 9.38 -3.84
N ASP A 52 -6.40 10.13 -2.82
CA ASP A 52 -5.51 10.42 -1.71
C ASP A 52 -5.38 9.20 -0.78
N ILE A 53 -4.16 8.69 -0.66
CA ILE A 53 -3.83 7.52 0.16
C ILE A 53 -2.95 7.87 1.35
N THR A 54 -2.70 9.17 1.59
CA THR A 54 -1.72 9.65 2.60
C THR A 54 -1.97 9.04 3.97
N ASP A 55 -3.20 9.15 4.46
CA ASP A 55 -3.57 8.76 5.81
C ASP A 55 -4.29 7.39 5.87
N CYS A 56 -4.16 6.57 4.81
CA CYS A 56 -4.80 5.28 4.74
C CYS A 56 -3.81 4.15 5.08
N PRO A 57 -4.22 3.16 5.89
CA PRO A 57 -3.49 1.89 6.00
C PRO A 57 -3.49 1.18 4.65
N MET A 58 -2.43 0.41 4.40
CA MET A 58 -2.27 -0.29 3.13
C MET A 58 -1.80 -1.73 3.33
N ASP A 59 -2.02 -2.56 2.32
CA ASP A 59 -1.42 -3.88 2.19
C ASP A 59 -1.07 -4.18 0.73
N LEU A 60 -0.22 -5.16 0.50
CA LEU A 60 0.03 -5.75 -0.81
C LEU A 60 -0.59 -7.15 -0.85
N ALA A 61 -1.78 -7.25 -1.44
CA ALA A 61 -2.41 -8.54 -1.68
C ALA A 61 -1.73 -9.24 -2.85
N CYS A 62 -1.35 -10.50 -2.64
CA CYS A 62 -0.65 -11.31 -3.63
C CYS A 62 -1.42 -12.59 -3.93
N GLY A 63 -1.54 -12.93 -5.21
CA GLY A 63 -2.19 -14.14 -5.70
C GLY A 63 -3.71 -14.07 -5.78
N GLN A 64 -4.36 -13.41 -4.87
CA GLN A 64 -5.81 -13.24 -4.87
C GLN A 64 -6.19 -11.79 -4.58
N MET A 65 -6.97 -11.20 -5.49
CA MET A 65 -7.54 -9.87 -5.27
C MET A 65 -8.54 -9.92 -4.10
N PRO A 66 -8.55 -8.93 -3.20
CA PRO A 66 -9.57 -8.81 -2.17
C PRO A 66 -10.98 -8.85 -2.75
N ASP A 67 -11.88 -9.53 -2.04
CA ASP A 67 -13.28 -9.59 -2.42
C ASP A 67 -13.89 -8.18 -2.42
N THR A 68 -14.62 -7.85 -3.47
CA THR A 68 -15.33 -6.57 -3.59
C THR A 68 -16.41 -6.38 -2.52
N ALA A 69 -16.81 -7.43 -1.82
CA ALA A 69 -17.70 -7.37 -0.66
C ALA A 69 -17.00 -6.85 0.63
N GLN A 70 -15.67 -6.77 0.66
CA GLN A 70 -14.93 -6.23 1.81
C GLN A 70 -15.08 -4.71 1.89
N GLU A 71 -16.03 -4.25 2.70
CA GLU A 71 -16.39 -2.82 2.81
C GLU A 71 -15.27 -1.93 3.36
N ASN A 72 -14.29 -2.51 4.06
CA ASN A 72 -13.13 -1.79 4.57
C ASN A 72 -12.05 -1.51 3.50
N VAL A 73 -12.16 -2.07 2.30
CA VAL A 73 -11.26 -1.79 1.19
C VAL A 73 -11.78 -0.58 0.42
N LEU A 74 -11.00 0.50 0.41
CA LEU A 74 -11.32 1.77 -0.26
C LEU A 74 -10.83 1.80 -1.71
N LEU A 75 -9.64 1.24 -1.96
CA LEU A 75 -9.06 1.11 -3.30
C LEU A 75 -8.30 -0.21 -3.39
N CYS A 76 -8.51 -0.92 -4.48
CA CYS A 76 -7.71 -2.07 -4.87
C CYS A 76 -7.23 -1.87 -6.31
N ALA A 77 -5.92 -1.88 -6.52
CA ALA A 77 -5.33 -1.61 -7.83
C ALA A 77 -4.07 -2.45 -8.06
N ALA A 78 -3.92 -3.01 -9.27
CA ALA A 78 -2.73 -3.76 -9.64
C ALA A 78 -1.46 -2.91 -9.43
N ALA A 79 -0.39 -3.49 -8.89
CA ALA A 79 0.77 -2.77 -8.37
C ALA A 79 2.05 -3.05 -9.18
N ALA A 80 2.84 -4.05 -8.80
CA ALA A 80 4.08 -4.40 -9.47
C ALA A 80 3.83 -5.24 -10.72
N PHE A 81 4.73 -5.15 -11.70
CA PHE A 81 4.70 -6.01 -12.86
C PHE A 81 4.83 -7.50 -12.46
N THR A 82 4.16 -8.33 -13.23
CA THR A 82 4.24 -9.79 -13.13
C THR A 82 4.92 -10.34 -14.38
N GLY A 83 5.97 -11.13 -14.21
CA GLY A 83 6.82 -11.55 -15.33
C GLY A 83 6.14 -12.51 -16.29
N LYS A 84 5.36 -13.46 -15.78
CA LYS A 84 4.66 -14.49 -16.57
C LYS A 84 3.20 -14.60 -16.17
N CYS A 85 2.35 -14.89 -17.15
CA CYS A 85 0.96 -15.24 -16.92
C CYS A 85 0.88 -16.71 -16.47
N LEU A 86 0.94 -16.97 -15.18
CA LEU A 86 0.86 -18.30 -14.58
C LEU A 86 -0.56 -18.56 -14.07
N ASP A 87 -0.98 -19.83 -14.10
CA ASP A 87 -2.28 -20.25 -13.53
C ASP A 87 -2.23 -20.30 -11.99
N HIS A 88 -1.04 -20.19 -11.40
CA HIS A 88 -0.82 -20.18 -9.96
C HIS A 88 0.09 -18.99 -9.59
N PHE A 89 -0.03 -18.50 -8.36
CA PHE A 89 0.74 -17.39 -7.88
C PHE A 89 2.11 -17.84 -7.33
N GLU A 90 3.14 -17.07 -7.69
CA GLU A 90 4.49 -17.19 -7.12
C GLU A 90 5.07 -15.81 -6.84
N HIS A 91 5.58 -15.59 -5.63
CA HIS A 91 6.30 -14.35 -5.28
C HIS A 91 7.51 -14.10 -6.18
N SER A 92 8.19 -15.16 -6.60
CA SER A 92 9.32 -15.10 -7.55
C SER A 92 8.94 -14.53 -8.93
N ASN A 93 7.66 -14.40 -9.22
CA ASN A 93 7.13 -13.86 -10.48
C ASN A 93 6.73 -12.38 -10.41
N ILE A 94 6.87 -11.75 -9.23
CA ILE A 94 6.67 -10.30 -9.06
C ILE A 94 7.98 -9.57 -9.27
N LEU A 95 7.93 -8.43 -9.95
CA LEU A 95 9.10 -7.58 -10.20
C LEU A 95 9.73 -7.10 -8.89
N GLY A 96 10.98 -7.45 -8.69
CA GLY A 96 11.86 -6.96 -7.64
C GLY A 96 11.43 -7.22 -6.21
N PRO A 97 12.16 -6.68 -5.25
CA PRO A 97 11.87 -6.82 -3.84
C PRO A 97 10.48 -6.26 -3.51
N HIS A 98 9.72 -7.00 -2.69
CA HIS A 98 8.41 -6.59 -2.23
C HIS A 98 8.09 -7.16 -0.86
N ILE A 99 7.19 -6.50 -0.12
CA ILE A 99 6.74 -6.90 1.21
C ILE A 99 5.23 -7.13 1.14
N SER A 100 4.80 -8.33 1.52
CA SER A 100 3.40 -8.73 1.61
C SER A 100 3.18 -9.55 2.87
N GLY A 101 2.11 -9.26 3.63
CA GLY A 101 1.84 -9.94 4.89
C GLY A 101 3.00 -9.83 5.90
N GLY A 102 3.71 -8.70 5.94
CA GLY A 102 4.86 -8.48 6.83
C GLY A 102 6.12 -9.29 6.49
N ARG A 103 6.21 -9.89 5.30
CA ARG A 103 7.37 -10.68 4.87
C ARG A 103 7.99 -10.10 3.61
N LEU A 104 9.32 -10.03 3.62
CA LEU A 104 10.11 -9.65 2.46
C LEU A 104 10.30 -10.83 1.50
N TYR A 105 10.13 -10.56 0.22
CA TYR A 105 10.39 -11.45 -0.90
C TYR A 105 11.30 -10.76 -1.91
N GLU A 106 12.19 -11.51 -2.54
CA GLU A 106 13.16 -10.96 -3.52
C GLU A 106 12.50 -10.61 -4.87
N GLY A 107 11.50 -11.40 -5.28
CA GLY A 107 10.91 -11.26 -6.61
C GLY A 107 11.88 -11.65 -7.73
N TYR A 108 11.59 -11.19 -8.97
CA TYR A 108 12.51 -11.36 -10.09
C TYR A 108 13.15 -10.03 -10.47
N VAL A 109 14.35 -10.11 -11.04
CA VAL A 109 15.07 -8.96 -11.59
C VAL A 109 15.25 -9.20 -13.10
N GLU A 110 14.68 -8.33 -13.93
CA GLU A 110 14.75 -8.50 -15.40
C GLU A 110 16.15 -8.23 -15.96
N ASP A 111 16.99 -7.57 -15.20
CA ASP A 111 18.27 -7.07 -15.68
C ASP A 111 19.37 -8.12 -15.57
N LYS A 112 19.93 -8.48 -16.71
CA LYS A 112 21.02 -9.45 -16.76
C LYS A 112 22.33 -8.92 -16.19
N ASP A 113 22.45 -7.59 -16.05
CA ASP A 113 23.70 -6.94 -15.65
C ASP A 113 23.65 -6.34 -14.23
N GLY A 114 22.50 -6.39 -13.54
CA GLY A 114 22.31 -5.97 -12.13
C GLY A 114 22.45 -4.47 -11.85
N VAL A 115 23.17 -3.74 -12.66
CA VAL A 115 23.45 -2.31 -12.47
C VAL A 115 22.25 -1.45 -12.91
N LEU A 116 21.58 -1.83 -13.98
CA LEU A 116 20.47 -1.06 -14.56
C LEU A 116 19.17 -1.18 -13.76
N PHE A 117 19.02 -2.21 -12.92
CA PHE A 117 17.82 -2.37 -12.09
C PHE A 117 17.66 -1.20 -11.12
N ALA A 118 18.70 -0.91 -10.32
CA ALA A 118 18.66 0.16 -9.33
C ALA A 118 18.45 1.56 -9.92
N GLU A 119 18.84 1.74 -11.20
CA GLU A 119 18.65 3.02 -11.90
C GLU A 119 17.22 3.21 -12.40
N ARG A 120 16.56 2.15 -12.86
CA ARG A 120 15.24 2.21 -13.51
C ARG A 120 14.07 2.07 -12.56
N TYR A 121 14.32 1.38 -11.44
CA TYR A 121 13.28 0.99 -10.49
C TYR A 121 13.44 1.71 -9.16
N ALA A 122 12.33 1.83 -8.48
CA ALA A 122 12.28 2.29 -7.11
C ALA A 122 11.25 1.50 -6.33
N LEU A 123 11.28 1.68 -5.03
CA LEU A 123 10.38 1.02 -4.10
C LEU A 123 9.37 2.04 -3.59
N PHE A 124 8.08 1.71 -3.67
CA PHE A 124 7.07 2.33 -2.82
C PHE A 124 6.95 1.51 -1.54
N VAL A 125 6.98 2.19 -0.40
CA VAL A 125 6.88 1.58 0.92
C VAL A 125 5.85 2.30 1.76
N TRP A 126 4.99 1.57 2.43
CA TRP A 126 4.31 1.98 3.65
C TRP A 126 4.93 1.25 4.83
N GLU A 127 5.44 1.99 5.82
CA GLU A 127 6.21 1.42 6.92
C GLU A 127 5.35 0.70 7.98
N GLY A 128 4.00 0.71 7.85
CA GLY A 128 3.11 0.01 8.77
C GLY A 128 2.63 0.85 9.93
N LYS A 129 2.48 0.23 11.11
CA LYS A 129 2.02 0.88 12.35
C LYS A 129 2.99 0.63 13.49
N ASP A 130 3.18 1.62 14.36
CA ASP A 130 3.94 1.45 15.59
C ASP A 130 3.19 0.57 16.62
N LEU A 131 3.83 0.30 17.75
CA LEU A 131 3.25 -0.52 18.82
C LEU A 131 1.96 0.06 19.44
N ASN A 132 1.69 1.35 19.22
CA ASN A 132 0.49 2.04 19.68
C ASN A 132 -0.60 2.09 18.58
N GLY A 133 -0.35 1.48 17.42
CA GLY A 133 -1.26 1.47 16.29
C GLY A 133 -1.24 2.76 15.46
N LYS A 134 -0.32 3.72 15.75
CA LYS A 134 -0.15 4.92 14.95
C LYS A 134 0.50 4.56 13.62
N MET A 135 -0.07 5.04 12.52
CA MET A 135 0.52 4.85 11.20
C MET A 135 1.89 5.50 11.09
N LEU A 136 2.81 4.76 10.52
CA LEU A 136 4.11 5.23 10.09
C LEU A 136 4.04 5.76 8.65
N GLY A 137 5.16 6.33 8.19
CA GLY A 137 5.22 7.04 6.93
C GLY A 137 5.07 6.16 5.69
N LYS A 138 4.85 6.85 4.57
CA LYS A 138 5.00 6.30 3.22
C LYS A 138 6.23 6.93 2.58
N LYS A 139 6.88 6.20 1.67
CA LYS A 139 8.06 6.68 0.94
C LYS A 139 8.10 6.10 -0.48
N ILE A 140 8.65 6.88 -1.40
CA ILE A 140 9.18 6.38 -2.67
C ILE A 140 10.70 6.56 -2.58
N CYS A 141 11.46 5.49 -2.68
CA CYS A 141 12.90 5.50 -2.50
C CYS A 141 13.64 4.71 -3.58
N SER A 142 14.77 5.28 -4.00
CA SER A 142 15.73 4.57 -4.87
C SER A 142 16.45 3.48 -4.10
N PHE A 143 16.92 2.45 -4.80
CA PHE A 143 17.79 1.43 -4.21
C PHE A 143 19.21 1.99 -3.96
N PRO A 144 19.91 1.54 -2.89
CA PRO A 144 19.46 0.62 -1.85
C PRO A 144 18.52 1.30 -0.83
N CYS A 145 17.63 0.53 -0.21
CA CYS A 145 16.62 1.03 0.74
C CYS A 145 16.31 0.04 1.88
N GLU A 146 17.33 -0.70 2.32
CA GLU A 146 17.23 -1.79 3.30
C GLU A 146 16.62 -1.31 4.63
N GLU A 147 17.05 -0.16 5.17
CA GLU A 147 16.53 0.36 6.44
C GLU A 147 15.02 0.61 6.41
N VAL A 148 14.50 1.12 5.28
CA VAL A 148 13.07 1.37 5.11
C VAL A 148 12.30 0.06 4.96
N MET A 149 12.88 -0.92 4.27
CA MET A 149 12.29 -2.25 4.12
C MET A 149 12.26 -3.00 5.45
N ASP A 150 13.35 -2.96 6.22
CA ASP A 150 13.42 -3.55 7.56
C ASP A 150 12.39 -2.92 8.50
N SER A 151 12.22 -1.60 8.44
CA SER A 151 11.16 -0.89 9.17
C SER A 151 9.77 -1.40 8.78
N ALA A 152 9.49 -1.52 7.49
CA ALA A 152 8.19 -2.00 7.01
C ALA A 152 7.91 -3.46 7.44
N VAL A 153 8.90 -4.34 7.39
CA VAL A 153 8.77 -5.73 7.90
C VAL A 153 8.48 -5.73 9.39
N ALA A 154 9.22 -4.93 10.18
CA ALA A 154 9.08 -4.88 11.64
C ALA A 154 7.71 -4.36 12.10
N HIS A 155 7.07 -3.49 11.32
CA HIS A 155 5.83 -2.82 11.68
C HIS A 155 4.61 -3.28 10.87
N GLY A 156 4.71 -4.41 10.14
CA GLY A 156 3.60 -4.96 9.36
C GLY A 156 3.20 -4.07 8.18
N GLY A 157 4.16 -3.38 7.60
CA GLY A 157 3.99 -2.56 6.41
C GLY A 157 3.98 -3.38 5.12
N MET A 158 3.99 -2.67 3.99
CA MET A 158 4.04 -3.26 2.66
C MET A 158 4.99 -2.49 1.75
N ALA A 159 5.48 -3.15 0.71
CA ALA A 159 6.30 -2.51 -0.30
C ALA A 159 6.16 -3.22 -1.65
N PHE A 160 6.37 -2.48 -2.74
CA PHE A 160 6.52 -3.06 -4.07
C PHE A 160 7.47 -2.25 -4.94
N THR A 161 8.16 -2.94 -5.84
CA THR A 161 9.09 -2.35 -6.81
C THR A 161 8.36 -2.02 -8.09
N GLN A 162 8.68 -0.83 -8.66
CA GLN A 162 8.14 -0.44 -9.97
C GLN A 162 9.05 0.61 -10.67
N HIS A 163 8.83 0.81 -11.96
CA HIS A 163 9.56 1.80 -12.76
C HIS A 163 9.26 3.23 -12.34
N TRP A 164 10.29 4.05 -12.34
CA TRP A 164 10.13 5.50 -12.32
C TRP A 164 9.36 6.01 -13.54
N VAL A 165 8.47 6.97 -13.33
CA VAL A 165 7.85 7.80 -14.38
C VAL A 165 8.12 9.28 -14.17
N ILE A 166 8.09 9.74 -12.92
CA ILE A 166 8.53 11.08 -12.51
C ILE A 166 9.57 10.90 -11.41
N GLN A 167 10.68 11.62 -11.53
CA GLN A 167 11.72 11.64 -10.51
C GLN A 167 12.19 13.08 -10.29
N ASN A 168 12.13 13.57 -9.06
CA ASN A 168 12.51 14.94 -8.68
C ASN A 168 11.82 16.03 -9.52
N GLY A 169 10.52 15.86 -9.80
CA GLY A 169 9.72 16.81 -10.58
C GLY A 169 10.05 16.84 -12.07
N ALA A 170 10.67 15.79 -12.60
CA ALA A 170 10.99 15.66 -14.02
C ALA A 170 10.57 14.29 -14.56
N ILE A 171 10.18 14.26 -15.84
CA ILE A 171 9.88 12.99 -16.54
C ILE A 171 11.15 12.15 -16.59
N TYR A 172 11.04 10.90 -16.12
CA TYR A 172 12.17 9.99 -16.10
C TYR A 172 12.61 9.58 -17.51
N ALA A 173 13.93 9.54 -17.74
CA ALA A 173 14.47 9.37 -19.08
C ALA A 173 14.17 8.01 -19.73
N HIS A 174 14.10 6.94 -18.92
CA HIS A 174 13.78 5.61 -19.41
C HIS A 174 12.27 5.43 -19.54
N LYS A 175 11.80 5.31 -20.76
CA LYS A 175 10.38 5.18 -21.08
C LYS A 175 9.98 3.71 -20.98
N ILE A 176 8.98 3.44 -20.15
CA ILE A 176 8.38 2.11 -20.04
C ILE A 176 7.33 1.84 -21.12
N GLN A 177 6.83 2.90 -21.74
CA GLN A 177 5.85 2.85 -22.84
C GLN A 177 6.28 3.78 -23.97
N PRO A 178 5.92 3.50 -25.24
CA PRO A 178 6.01 4.48 -26.32
C PRO A 178 5.24 5.75 -25.94
N LEU A 179 5.79 6.93 -26.22
CA LEU A 179 5.20 8.21 -25.83
C LEU A 179 3.84 8.49 -26.47
N ASP A 180 3.64 7.98 -27.67
CA ASP A 180 2.42 8.09 -28.47
C ASP A 180 1.41 6.98 -28.23
N ARG A 181 1.72 6.02 -27.34
CA ARG A 181 0.78 4.96 -26.95
C ARG A 181 -0.43 5.57 -26.26
N VAL A 182 -1.61 5.30 -26.76
CA VAL A 182 -2.89 5.77 -26.24
C VAL A 182 -3.55 4.66 -25.43
N GLU A 183 -3.68 4.86 -24.12
CA GLU A 183 -4.21 3.85 -23.18
C GLU A 183 -4.67 4.54 -21.87
N HIS A 184 -5.15 3.72 -20.94
CA HIS A 184 -5.24 4.11 -19.54
C HIS A 184 -3.91 3.88 -18.82
N PHE A 185 -3.50 4.85 -18.02
CA PHE A 185 -2.27 4.79 -17.20
C PHE A 185 -2.61 5.04 -15.73
N ARG A 186 -1.77 4.51 -14.85
CA ARG A 186 -1.87 4.71 -13.41
C ARG A 186 -0.49 4.78 -12.80
N SER A 187 -0.34 5.62 -11.77
CA SER A 187 0.90 5.77 -11.02
C SER A 187 0.60 5.94 -9.54
N ILE A 188 1.52 5.45 -8.70
CA ILE A 188 1.59 5.85 -7.31
C ILE A 188 2.52 7.06 -7.23
N CYS A 189 2.05 8.14 -6.61
CA CYS A 189 2.64 9.47 -6.72
C CYS A 189 2.90 10.07 -5.35
N GLN A 190 3.93 10.92 -5.27
CA GLN A 190 4.21 11.78 -4.12
C GLN A 190 4.23 13.25 -4.56
N LYS A 191 3.62 14.10 -3.74
CA LYS A 191 3.64 15.55 -3.84
C LYS A 191 3.83 16.12 -2.44
N GLY A 192 5.02 16.68 -2.17
CA GLY A 192 5.42 17.03 -0.81
C GLY A 192 5.38 15.81 0.12
N GLU A 193 4.63 15.93 1.21
CA GLU A 193 4.45 14.84 2.19
C GLU A 193 3.22 13.96 1.90
N ARG A 194 2.50 14.21 0.82
CA ARG A 194 1.27 13.50 0.49
C ARG A 194 1.47 12.45 -0.60
N PHE A 195 0.68 11.38 -0.50
CA PHE A 195 0.76 10.23 -1.41
C PHE A 195 -0.59 9.99 -2.07
N TYR A 196 -0.54 9.66 -3.36
CA TYR A 196 -1.72 9.52 -4.21
C TYR A 196 -1.59 8.32 -5.13
N VAL A 197 -2.72 7.72 -5.47
CA VAL A 197 -2.85 6.94 -6.71
C VAL A 197 -3.51 7.87 -7.72
N ILE A 198 -2.89 8.04 -8.89
CA ILE A 198 -3.39 8.93 -9.95
C ILE A 198 -3.57 8.12 -11.23
N ALA A 199 -4.73 8.23 -11.86
CA ALA A 199 -5.04 7.60 -13.14
C ALA A 199 -5.63 8.62 -14.12
N ASN A 200 -5.40 8.45 -15.43
CA ASN A 200 -6.14 9.24 -16.42
C ASN A 200 -7.61 8.77 -16.47
N ARG A 201 -8.49 9.73 -16.75
CA ARG A 201 -9.94 9.50 -16.81
C ARG A 201 -10.36 8.82 -18.12
N GLU A 202 -9.81 9.30 -19.21
CA GLU A 202 -10.04 8.77 -20.55
C GLU A 202 -8.71 8.31 -21.14
N GLU A 203 -8.73 7.45 -22.14
CA GLU A 203 -7.52 7.07 -22.86
C GLU A 203 -6.81 8.30 -23.41
N MET A 204 -5.50 8.40 -23.20
CA MET A 204 -4.66 9.50 -23.68
C MET A 204 -3.27 9.00 -24.05
N ALA A 205 -2.52 9.82 -24.79
CA ALA A 205 -1.14 9.48 -25.09
C ALA A 205 -0.28 9.46 -23.82
N TYR A 206 0.69 8.54 -23.76
CA TYR A 206 1.53 8.40 -22.56
C TYR A 206 2.28 9.69 -22.21
N GLN A 207 2.78 10.43 -23.23
CA GLN A 207 3.42 11.73 -22.99
C GLN A 207 2.48 12.75 -22.35
N ASP A 208 1.20 12.76 -22.74
CA ASP A 208 0.22 13.71 -22.20
C ASP A 208 -0.13 13.35 -20.75
N TYR A 209 -0.18 12.04 -20.43
CA TYR A 209 -0.32 11.57 -19.05
C TYR A 209 0.85 12.02 -18.16
N LEU A 210 2.10 11.86 -18.64
CA LEU A 210 3.28 12.31 -17.90
C LEU A 210 3.28 13.82 -17.67
N GLN A 211 2.88 14.58 -18.69
CA GLN A 211 2.76 16.04 -18.60
C GLN A 211 1.67 16.45 -17.59
N ALA A 212 0.52 15.79 -17.63
CA ALA A 212 -0.58 16.03 -16.67
C ALA A 212 -0.16 15.74 -15.21
N LEU A 213 0.67 14.72 -14.97
CA LEU A 213 1.24 14.47 -13.63
C LEU A 213 2.13 15.63 -13.16
N LEU A 214 2.98 16.17 -14.03
CA LEU A 214 3.83 17.33 -13.71
C LEU A 214 2.99 18.58 -13.41
N GLU A 215 1.97 18.84 -14.22
CA GLU A 215 1.05 19.98 -14.04
C GLU A 215 0.24 19.85 -12.73
N ALA A 216 -0.07 18.62 -12.31
CA ALA A 216 -0.64 18.35 -10.99
C ALA A 216 0.34 18.55 -9.83
N GLY A 217 1.62 18.83 -10.13
CA GLY A 217 2.68 19.08 -9.15
C GLY A 217 3.28 17.81 -8.53
N VAL A 218 3.23 16.69 -9.24
CA VAL A 218 3.85 15.43 -8.81
C VAL A 218 5.36 15.54 -8.83
N GLU A 219 6.01 15.20 -7.73
CA GLU A 219 7.48 15.25 -7.57
C GLU A 219 8.13 13.89 -7.80
N GLN A 220 7.45 12.81 -7.35
CA GLN A 220 7.90 11.44 -7.50
C GLN A 220 6.72 10.59 -7.97
N ALA A 221 6.92 9.72 -8.95
CA ALA A 221 5.91 8.75 -9.35
C ALA A 221 6.52 7.44 -9.85
N LEU A 222 5.87 6.34 -9.47
CA LEU A 222 6.14 5.03 -10.01
C LEU A 222 4.94 4.58 -10.84
N TYR A 223 5.20 3.90 -11.94
CA TYR A 223 4.17 3.27 -12.75
C TYR A 223 3.43 2.21 -11.95
N MET A 224 2.17 1.95 -12.26
CA MET A 224 1.44 0.79 -11.73
C MET A 224 1.08 -0.14 -12.88
N ASP A 225 0.99 -1.43 -12.63
CA ASP A 225 0.72 -2.40 -13.69
C ASP A 225 -0.67 -2.17 -14.31
N MET A 226 -0.65 -1.85 -15.61
CA MET A 226 -1.83 -1.61 -16.43
C MET A 226 -1.85 -2.56 -17.63
N GLY A 227 -1.03 -3.62 -17.60
CA GLY A 227 -0.97 -4.61 -18.66
C GLY A 227 -2.33 -5.24 -18.94
N ALA A 228 -2.54 -5.63 -20.19
CA ALA A 228 -3.76 -6.31 -20.60
C ALA A 228 -3.95 -7.57 -19.76
N GLY A 229 -4.92 -7.55 -18.88
CA GLY A 229 -5.23 -8.66 -17.99
C GLY A 229 -4.96 -8.45 -16.51
N TRP A 230 -4.20 -7.41 -16.13
CA TRP A 230 -3.89 -7.14 -14.73
C TRP A 230 -4.59 -5.90 -14.17
N ASN A 231 -5.22 -5.13 -15.01
CA ASN A 231 -5.78 -3.84 -14.64
C ASN A 231 -7.13 -3.90 -13.92
N HIS A 232 -7.57 -5.09 -13.50
CA HIS A 232 -8.77 -5.19 -12.67
C HIS A 232 -8.54 -4.42 -11.36
N SER A 233 -9.33 -3.38 -11.17
CA SER A 233 -9.18 -2.44 -10.06
C SER A 233 -10.53 -1.86 -9.71
N TYR A 234 -10.72 -1.51 -8.45
CA TYR A 234 -11.94 -0.85 -7.97
C TYR A 234 -11.64 0.15 -6.86
N TYR A 235 -12.57 1.07 -6.64
CA TYR A 235 -12.57 1.95 -5.47
C TYR A 235 -13.97 2.06 -4.89
N ARG A 236 -14.07 2.54 -3.64
CA ARG A 236 -15.33 2.93 -3.01
C ARG A 236 -15.40 4.44 -2.88
N ASP A 237 -16.56 4.98 -3.24
CA ASP A 237 -16.87 6.39 -3.04
C ASP A 237 -17.26 6.71 -1.59
N GLU A 238 -17.61 7.97 -1.35
CA GLU A 238 -18.02 8.46 -0.03
C GLU A 238 -19.28 7.79 0.52
N GLU A 239 -20.13 7.27 -0.35
CA GLU A 239 -21.35 6.56 0.02
C GLU A 239 -21.08 5.06 0.25
N GLY A 240 -19.83 4.62 0.08
CA GLY A 240 -19.42 3.21 0.20
C GLY A 240 -19.74 2.37 -1.03
N LYS A 241 -20.21 2.98 -2.11
CA LYS A 241 -20.53 2.31 -3.36
C LYS A 241 -19.24 1.94 -4.10
N MET A 242 -19.15 0.70 -4.54
CA MET A 242 -18.01 0.19 -5.29
C MET A 242 -18.10 0.58 -6.78
N HIS A 243 -17.00 1.09 -7.31
CA HIS A 243 -16.82 1.43 -8.71
C HIS A 243 -15.66 0.63 -9.29
N ILE A 244 -15.90 -0.06 -10.39
CA ILE A 244 -14.86 -0.75 -11.14
C ILE A 244 -14.14 0.27 -12.01
N LEU A 245 -12.82 0.39 -11.83
CA LEU A 245 -11.98 1.31 -12.61
C LEU A 245 -11.69 0.76 -14.00
N HIS A 246 -11.43 -0.54 -14.11
CA HIS A 246 -11.21 -1.21 -15.39
C HIS A 246 -11.85 -2.59 -15.37
N PRO A 247 -12.89 -2.80 -16.19
CA PRO A 247 -13.60 -4.07 -16.24
C PRO A 247 -12.84 -5.19 -16.99
N LYS A 248 -11.76 -4.85 -17.69
CA LYS A 248 -10.94 -5.81 -18.40
C LYS A 248 -10.03 -6.55 -17.41
N GLY A 249 -10.61 -7.46 -16.64
CA GLY A 249 -9.87 -8.32 -15.74
C GLY A 249 -9.55 -9.66 -16.40
N HIS A 250 -8.34 -10.14 -16.18
CA HIS A 250 -7.98 -11.53 -16.44
C HIS A 250 -7.97 -12.30 -15.13
N SER A 251 -8.13 -13.62 -15.20
CA SER A 251 -8.13 -14.51 -14.03
C SER A 251 -6.73 -14.91 -13.54
N TYR A 252 -5.66 -14.32 -14.10
CA TYR A 252 -4.30 -14.65 -13.66
C TYR A 252 -4.01 -14.04 -12.30
N PRO A 253 -3.46 -14.82 -11.36
CA PRO A 253 -3.05 -14.32 -10.06
C PRO A 253 -1.84 -13.38 -10.20
N THR A 254 -1.93 -12.19 -9.62
CA THR A 254 -0.88 -11.18 -9.61
C THR A 254 -0.80 -10.51 -8.23
N ASN A 255 -0.59 -9.20 -8.17
CA ASN A 255 -0.51 -8.45 -6.92
C ASN A 255 -1.26 -7.11 -7.03
N TRP A 256 -1.81 -6.66 -5.90
CA TRP A 256 -2.59 -5.43 -5.81
C TRP A 256 -2.21 -4.65 -4.56
N ILE A 257 -2.08 -3.33 -4.68
CA ILE A 257 -2.19 -2.49 -3.49
C ILE A 257 -3.64 -2.52 -3.02
N VAL A 258 -3.79 -2.58 -1.70
CA VAL A 258 -5.08 -2.55 -1.00
C VAL A 258 -5.02 -1.37 -0.03
N VAL A 259 -5.82 -0.35 -0.31
CA VAL A 259 -5.97 0.82 0.56
C VAL A 259 -7.18 0.61 1.43
N MET A 260 -7.02 0.73 2.74
CA MET A 260 -8.03 0.38 3.73
C MET A 260 -8.48 1.58 4.57
N ARG A 261 -9.62 1.39 5.25
CA ARG A 261 -10.09 2.29 6.31
C ARG A 261 -9.30 2.12 7.58
#